data_fcf691c400a60bb53b4828ff8feef2e0
#
_entry.id   fcf691c400a60bb53b4828ff8feef2e0
#
_cell.length_a   1.000
_cell.length_b   1.000
_cell.length_c   1.000
_cell.angle_alpha   90.00
_cell.angle_beta   90.00
_cell.angle_gamma   90.00
#
_symmetry.space_group_name_H-M   'P 1'
#
loop_
_entity.id
_entity.type
_entity.pdbx_description
1 polymer ?
#
loop_
_entity_poly.entity_id
_entity_poly.type
_entity_poly.pdbx_seq_one_letter_code
_entity_poly.pdbx_strand_id
1 'polypeptide(L)'
;TARFSQSRLNITVFWSFLLKTAARFPLATQRTVHMNQASLKITEIFYSLQGESNTVGLPTVFVRLTGCPLRCGYCDSEYAFYGGERLLIDDILAKVASFNPRYICVTGGEPLAQRECLTLLSALCDAGYSVSLETSGALPVDDVDPRVIKVMDLKTPGSGEVGRNRWENIPLLTAQDQIKFVICSREDYEWARFKVDEYQLVGRVAEVLFSPSFGQVAPLSLAEWILADNLPVRFQLQ
;
A
#
# COMPACT_ATOMS: atom_id res chain seq x y z
N THR A 1 21.28 4.53 72.07
CA THR A 1 22.70 4.70 71.73
C THR A 1 23.29 3.40 71.30
N ALA A 2 23.34 3.12 70.00
CA ALA A 2 24.04 1.99 69.40
C ALA A 2 25.03 2.53 68.37
N ARG A 3 26.30 2.28 68.63
CA ARG A 3 27.44 2.65 67.78
C ARG A 3 27.51 1.66 66.61
N PHE A 4 27.47 2.18 65.35
CA PHE A 4 27.83 1.38 64.18
C PHE A 4 29.35 1.49 63.94
N SER A 5 30.00 0.31 63.94
CA SER A 5 31.40 0.12 63.58
C SER A 5 31.54 0.11 62.05
N GLN A 6 32.36 0.99 61.48
CA GLN A 6 32.77 0.95 60.09
C GLN A 6 33.87 -0.07 59.90
N SER A 7 33.54 -1.19 59.19
CA SER A 7 34.55 -2.08 58.63
C SER A 7 34.90 -1.63 57.20
N ARG A 8 36.17 -1.14 57.04
CA ARG A 8 36.73 -0.83 55.73
C ARG A 8 37.00 -2.11 54.97
N LEU A 9 36.27 -2.35 53.89
CA LEU A 9 36.62 -3.39 52.89
C LEU A 9 37.70 -2.83 51.95
N ASN A 10 38.81 -3.55 51.87
CA ASN A 10 39.96 -3.28 51.02
C ASN A 10 39.59 -3.52 49.53
N ILE A 11 39.53 -2.44 48.74
CA ILE A 11 39.19 -2.44 47.30
C ILE A 11 40.38 -2.80 46.39
N THR A 12 41.50 -3.29 46.93
CA THR A 12 42.75 -3.44 46.16
C THR A 12 42.95 -4.81 45.52
N VAL A 13 42.06 -5.81 45.70
CA VAL A 13 42.25 -7.16 45.18
C VAL A 13 41.33 -7.53 44.01
N PHE A 14 40.41 -6.62 43.62
CA PHE A 14 39.40 -6.96 42.56
C PHE A 14 39.81 -6.53 41.12
N TRP A 15 40.93 -5.84 40.98
CA TRP A 15 41.36 -5.33 39.64
C TRP A 15 42.37 -6.22 38.91
N SER A 16 42.87 -7.27 39.53
CA SER A 16 43.88 -8.15 38.89
C SER A 16 43.31 -9.35 38.15
N PHE A 17 42.00 -9.59 38.20
CA PHE A 17 41.40 -10.77 37.54
C PHE A 17 40.62 -10.46 36.25
N LEU A 18 40.44 -9.18 35.86
CA LEU A 18 39.66 -8.77 34.69
C LEU A 18 40.49 -8.52 33.42
N LEU A 19 41.79 -8.79 33.42
CA LEU A 19 42.67 -8.50 32.25
C LEU A 19 43.14 -9.72 31.47
N LYS A 20 42.58 -10.93 31.69
CA LYS A 20 43.04 -12.14 30.97
C LYS A 20 42.00 -12.94 30.20
N THR A 21 40.81 -12.40 29.97
CA THR A 21 39.83 -12.99 29.03
C THR A 21 39.35 -11.95 28.04
N ALA A 22 40.25 -11.35 27.27
CA ALA A 22 39.92 -10.76 26.02
C ALA A 22 39.57 -11.90 25.04
N ALA A 23 38.37 -12.43 25.14
CA ALA A 23 37.80 -13.23 24.08
C ALA A 23 37.82 -12.36 22.82
N ARG A 24 38.63 -12.77 21.84
CA ARG A 24 38.57 -12.20 20.46
C ARG A 24 37.15 -12.49 19.98
N PHE A 25 36.26 -11.51 20.10
CA PHE A 25 35.05 -11.48 19.28
C PHE A 25 35.55 -11.45 17.83
N PRO A 26 35.14 -12.39 16.98
CA PRO A 26 35.40 -12.25 15.56
C PRO A 26 34.79 -10.91 15.15
N LEU A 27 35.60 -10.04 14.55
CA LEU A 27 35.12 -8.87 13.82
C LEU A 27 33.94 -9.35 12.97
N ALA A 28 32.74 -8.94 13.37
CA ALA A 28 31.58 -9.09 12.52
C ALA A 28 32.00 -8.48 11.19
N THR A 29 32.17 -9.35 10.19
CA THR A 29 32.31 -8.92 8.80
C THR A 29 31.19 -7.95 8.58
N GLN A 30 31.50 -6.67 8.46
CA GLN A 30 30.61 -5.69 7.93
C GLN A 30 30.21 -6.24 6.55
N ARG A 31 29.08 -6.95 6.49
CA ARG A 31 28.38 -7.13 5.25
C ARG A 31 28.17 -5.70 4.77
N THR A 32 28.96 -5.29 3.80
CA THR A 32 28.65 -4.16 2.93
C THR A 32 27.25 -4.49 2.41
N VAL A 33 26.24 -3.93 3.04
CA VAL A 33 24.90 -3.89 2.48
C VAL A 33 25.12 -3.16 1.18
N HIS A 34 25.12 -3.89 0.06
CA HIS A 34 25.01 -3.26 -1.25
C HIS A 34 23.73 -2.44 -1.15
N MET A 35 23.88 -1.12 -0.94
CA MET A 35 22.77 -0.18 -0.98
C MET A 35 22.05 -0.48 -2.29
N ASN A 36 20.79 -0.87 -2.15
CA ASN A 36 19.95 -1.22 -3.28
C ASN A 36 19.86 0.05 -4.14
N GLN A 37 20.51 0.08 -5.29
CA GLN A 37 20.48 1.21 -6.22
C GLN A 37 19.12 1.32 -6.91
N ALA A 38 18.16 0.46 -6.53
CA ALA A 38 16.81 0.50 -7.03
C ALA A 38 16.16 1.86 -6.72
N SER A 39 15.61 2.45 -7.75
CA SER A 39 15.01 3.79 -7.67
C SER A 39 13.69 3.83 -8.41
N LEU A 40 12.79 4.65 -7.89
CA LEU A 40 11.46 4.85 -8.42
C LEU A 40 11.25 6.32 -8.79
N LYS A 41 10.42 6.56 -9.80
CA LYS A 41 9.97 7.89 -10.14
C LYS A 41 8.73 8.22 -9.32
N ILE A 42 8.86 9.17 -8.41
CA ILE A 42 7.87 9.55 -7.42
C ILE A 42 7.28 10.91 -7.79
N THR A 43 5.96 11.01 -7.78
CA THR A 43 5.25 12.28 -7.94
C THR A 43 5.21 13.02 -6.61
N GLU A 44 4.85 12.32 -5.52
CA GLU A 44 4.73 12.91 -4.19
C GLU A 44 4.77 11.84 -3.09
N ILE A 45 5.17 12.24 -1.88
CA ILE A 45 5.03 11.45 -0.65
C ILE A 45 4.43 12.39 0.39
N PHE A 46 3.25 12.07 0.90
CA PHE A 46 2.51 12.92 1.85
C PHE A 46 1.75 12.12 2.88
N TYR A 47 1.37 12.76 3.98
CA TYR A 47 0.60 12.18 5.07
C TYR A 47 -0.79 12.80 5.12
N SER A 48 -1.81 11.97 5.06
CA SER A 48 -3.22 12.40 5.04
C SER A 48 -4.12 11.32 5.62
N LEU A 49 -5.43 11.55 5.58
CA LEU A 49 -6.43 10.51 5.86
C LEU A 49 -6.68 9.71 4.59
N GLN A 50 -6.77 8.38 4.71
CA GLN A 50 -7.19 7.53 3.59
C GLN A 50 -8.66 7.85 3.25
N GLY A 51 -8.91 8.20 1.98
CA GLY A 51 -10.25 8.50 1.46
C GLY A 51 -11.02 7.26 1.02
N GLU A 52 -10.32 6.17 0.75
CA GLU A 52 -10.86 4.97 0.10
C GLU A 52 -10.46 3.68 0.84
N SER A 53 -10.90 2.54 0.32
CA SER A 53 -10.59 1.21 0.84
C SER A 53 -11.22 0.92 2.22
N ASN A 54 -10.88 -0.22 2.82
CA ASN A 54 -11.31 -0.58 4.17
C ASN A 54 -10.59 0.21 5.27
N THR A 55 -9.56 1.00 4.91
CA THR A 55 -8.81 1.88 5.82
C THR A 55 -9.27 3.34 5.74
N VAL A 56 -10.40 3.63 5.10
CA VAL A 56 -10.98 4.97 5.02
C VAL A 56 -11.03 5.66 6.38
N GLY A 57 -10.59 6.93 6.44
CA GLY A 57 -10.53 7.72 7.66
C GLY A 57 -9.29 7.50 8.52
N LEU A 58 -8.43 6.52 8.21
CA LEU A 58 -7.21 6.28 8.97
C LEU A 58 -6.04 7.14 8.46
N PRO A 59 -5.20 7.66 9.40
CA PRO A 59 -3.98 8.37 9.03
C PRO A 59 -3.01 7.46 8.25
N THR A 60 -2.66 7.86 7.04
CA THR A 60 -1.91 7.07 6.06
C THR A 60 -0.86 7.91 5.36
N VAL A 61 0.33 7.36 5.14
CA VAL A 61 1.31 7.95 4.23
C VAL A 61 1.08 7.41 2.83
N PHE A 62 0.94 8.32 1.89
CA PHE A 62 0.79 8.01 0.48
C PHE A 62 2.13 8.13 -0.24
N VAL A 63 2.51 7.11 -0.97
CA VAL A 63 3.65 7.11 -1.89
C VAL A 63 3.09 7.02 -3.30
N ARG A 64 3.01 8.17 -4.00
CA ARG A 64 2.45 8.26 -5.35
C ARG A 64 3.54 8.17 -6.40
N LEU A 65 3.53 7.07 -7.16
CA LEU A 65 4.45 6.83 -8.26
C LEU A 65 4.00 7.58 -9.52
N THR A 66 4.97 7.95 -10.35
CA THR A 66 4.74 8.62 -11.63
C THR A 66 4.56 7.62 -12.77
N GLY A 67 3.64 7.92 -13.67
CA GLY A 67 3.39 7.15 -14.90
C GLY A 67 2.20 6.22 -14.79
N CYS A 68 1.42 6.15 -15.86
CA CYS A 68 0.28 5.25 -16.02
C CYS A 68 0.17 4.85 -17.49
N PRO A 69 -0.06 3.56 -17.80
CA PRO A 69 -0.31 3.12 -19.17
C PRO A 69 -1.78 3.33 -19.61
N LEU A 70 -2.67 3.76 -18.70
CA LEU A 70 -4.09 3.99 -18.94
C LEU A 70 -4.38 5.49 -19.11
N ARG A 71 -5.56 5.79 -19.71
CA ARG A 71 -6.08 7.15 -19.89
C ARG A 71 -7.58 7.16 -19.60
N CYS A 72 -7.95 6.83 -18.35
CA CYS A 72 -9.33 6.80 -17.90
C CYS A 72 -9.97 8.18 -18.02
N GLY A 73 -11.21 8.25 -18.54
CA GLY A 73 -11.90 9.52 -18.77
C GLY A 73 -12.28 10.29 -17.50
N TYR A 74 -12.24 9.62 -16.33
CA TYR A 74 -12.51 10.21 -15.02
C TYR A 74 -11.27 10.36 -14.14
N CYS A 75 -10.07 10.28 -14.72
CA CYS A 75 -8.83 10.25 -13.92
C CYS A 75 -8.69 11.54 -13.09
N ASP A 76 -8.57 11.40 -11.77
CA ASP A 76 -8.37 12.49 -10.83
C ASP A 76 -6.87 12.79 -10.56
N SER A 77 -5.99 11.95 -11.07
CA SER A 77 -4.53 12.01 -10.84
C SER A 77 -3.73 12.14 -12.14
N GLU A 78 -4.25 12.79 -13.16
CA GLU A 78 -3.54 13.01 -14.45
C GLU A 78 -2.20 13.71 -14.29
N TYR A 79 -2.04 14.54 -13.25
CA TYR A 79 -0.78 15.20 -12.92
C TYR A 79 0.36 14.20 -12.60
N ALA A 80 0.01 12.97 -12.23
CA ALA A 80 0.97 11.89 -11.97
C ALA A 80 1.41 11.14 -13.25
N PHE A 81 0.86 11.45 -14.42
CA PHE A 81 1.27 10.80 -15.67
C PHE A 81 2.72 11.13 -16.06
N TYR A 82 3.16 12.34 -15.75
CA TYR A 82 4.45 12.89 -16.17
C TYR A 82 5.15 13.59 -14.99
N GLY A 83 6.38 14.03 -15.24
CA GLY A 83 7.15 14.72 -14.20
C GLY A 83 7.73 13.77 -13.16
N GLY A 84 7.59 14.11 -11.89
CA GLY A 84 8.12 13.33 -10.77
C GLY A 84 9.64 13.37 -10.63
N GLU A 85 10.14 12.99 -9.47
CA GLU A 85 11.56 12.91 -9.13
C GLU A 85 11.97 11.44 -8.96
N ARG A 86 13.20 11.11 -9.36
CA ARG A 86 13.75 9.78 -9.14
C ARG A 86 14.39 9.71 -7.77
N LEU A 87 13.82 8.87 -6.89
CA LEU A 87 14.31 8.65 -5.53
C LEU A 87 14.80 7.22 -5.37
N LEU A 88 15.83 7.03 -4.57
CA LEU A 88 16.25 5.69 -4.12
C LEU A 88 15.22 5.12 -3.15
N ILE A 89 15.08 3.81 -3.11
CA ILE A 89 14.13 3.16 -2.17
C ILE A 89 14.48 3.53 -0.73
N ASP A 90 15.74 3.60 -0.36
CA ASP A 90 16.17 3.98 0.99
C ASP A 90 15.74 5.41 1.35
N ASP A 91 15.78 6.36 0.40
CA ASP A 91 15.30 7.73 0.60
C ASP A 91 13.77 7.77 0.76
N ILE A 92 13.05 6.95 0.00
CA ILE A 92 11.60 6.80 0.15
C ILE A 92 11.25 6.26 1.54
N LEU A 93 11.93 5.20 2.00
CA LEU A 93 11.73 4.62 3.34
C LEU A 93 12.04 5.64 4.44
N ALA A 94 13.14 6.38 4.32
CA ALA A 94 13.50 7.43 5.28
C ALA A 94 12.43 8.53 5.34
N LYS A 95 11.91 8.95 4.16
CA LYS A 95 10.83 9.94 4.09
C LYS A 95 9.55 9.42 4.71
N VAL A 96 9.13 8.19 4.43
CA VAL A 96 7.97 7.53 5.05
C VAL A 96 8.13 7.48 6.56
N ALA A 97 9.28 7.01 7.06
CA ALA A 97 9.56 6.91 8.49
C ALA A 97 9.46 8.25 9.22
N SER A 98 9.79 9.37 8.55
CA SER A 98 9.72 10.70 9.14
C SER A 98 8.30 11.13 9.58
N PHE A 99 7.26 10.51 9.06
CA PHE A 99 5.86 10.73 9.44
C PHE A 99 5.40 9.83 10.58
N ASN A 100 6.19 8.81 10.97
CA ASN A 100 5.85 7.81 11.98
C ASN A 100 4.47 7.14 11.74
N PRO A 101 4.17 6.64 10.53
CA PRO A 101 2.87 6.09 10.19
C PRO A 101 2.72 4.65 10.64
N ARG A 102 1.46 4.17 10.69
CA ARG A 102 1.13 2.75 10.74
C ARG A 102 0.77 2.20 9.36
N TYR A 103 0.07 3.01 8.57
CA TYR A 103 -0.50 2.62 7.28
C TYR A 103 0.22 3.36 6.15
N ILE A 104 0.55 2.61 5.11
CA ILE A 104 1.14 3.13 3.87
C ILE A 104 0.25 2.73 2.71
N CYS A 105 -0.06 3.68 1.84
CA CYS A 105 -0.70 3.44 0.57
C CYS A 105 0.28 3.73 -0.56
N VAL A 106 0.70 2.70 -1.28
CA VAL A 106 1.46 2.85 -2.52
C VAL A 106 0.46 2.95 -3.66
N THR A 107 0.46 4.10 -4.32
CA THR A 107 -0.48 4.47 -5.37
C THR A 107 0.23 5.22 -6.49
N GLY A 108 -0.48 5.86 -7.39
CA GLY A 108 0.17 6.71 -8.40
C GLY A 108 -0.73 6.92 -9.60
N GLY A 109 -0.12 6.87 -10.78
CA GLY A 109 -0.80 6.46 -11.99
C GLY A 109 -1.06 4.95 -11.93
N GLU A 110 -0.06 4.14 -12.35
CA GLU A 110 -0.07 2.69 -12.11
C GLU A 110 1.26 2.28 -11.49
N PRO A 111 1.28 1.94 -10.19
CA PRO A 111 2.54 1.65 -9.49
C PRO A 111 3.32 0.48 -10.09
N LEU A 112 2.62 -0.57 -10.53
CA LEU A 112 3.25 -1.77 -11.10
C LEU A 112 3.87 -1.54 -12.49
N ALA A 113 3.64 -0.38 -13.12
CA ALA A 113 4.35 0.02 -14.33
C ALA A 113 5.85 0.29 -14.09
N GLN A 114 6.24 0.50 -12.84
CA GLN A 114 7.64 0.58 -12.42
C GLN A 114 8.02 -0.71 -11.69
N ARG A 115 8.86 -1.54 -12.31
CA ARG A 115 9.21 -2.87 -11.77
C ARG A 115 9.75 -2.82 -10.34
N GLU A 116 10.53 -1.78 -10.01
CA GLU A 116 11.10 -1.61 -8.67
C GLU A 116 10.04 -1.30 -7.59
N CYS A 117 8.77 -1.10 -7.98
CA CYS A 117 7.66 -1.00 -7.03
C CYS A 117 7.53 -2.26 -6.17
N LEU A 118 7.77 -3.44 -6.74
CA LEU A 118 7.74 -4.71 -6.00
C LEU A 118 8.77 -4.72 -4.86
N THR A 119 9.97 -4.21 -5.13
CA THR A 119 11.04 -4.07 -4.13
C THR A 119 10.64 -3.07 -3.02
N LEU A 120 10.02 -1.94 -3.38
CA LEU A 120 9.52 -0.97 -2.41
C LEU A 120 8.44 -1.58 -1.51
N LEU A 121 7.46 -2.29 -2.08
CA LEU A 121 6.37 -2.92 -1.34
C LEU A 121 6.90 -3.90 -0.29
N SER A 122 7.83 -4.79 -0.67
CA SER A 122 8.45 -5.74 0.25
C SER A 122 9.26 -5.01 1.33
N ALA A 123 10.03 -3.98 0.98
CA ALA A 123 10.83 -3.22 1.95
C ALA A 123 9.97 -2.47 2.98
N LEU A 124 8.81 -1.94 2.57
CA LEU A 124 7.84 -1.33 3.48
C LEU A 124 7.23 -2.37 4.44
N CYS A 125 6.89 -3.56 3.95
CA CYS A 125 6.43 -4.67 4.79
C CYS A 125 7.51 -5.14 5.76
N ASP A 126 8.77 -5.23 5.33
CA ASP A 126 9.92 -5.61 6.17
C ASP A 126 10.19 -4.58 7.27
N ALA A 127 9.91 -3.30 7.00
CA ALA A 127 9.95 -2.23 7.98
C ALA A 127 8.78 -2.27 9.00
N GLY A 128 7.82 -3.20 8.85
CA GLY A 128 6.72 -3.43 9.79
C GLY A 128 5.48 -2.59 9.55
N TYR A 129 5.36 -1.91 8.40
CA TYR A 129 4.17 -1.14 8.06
C TYR A 129 3.03 -2.04 7.55
N SER A 130 1.80 -1.58 7.74
CA SER A 130 0.62 -2.12 7.05
C SER A 130 0.53 -1.44 5.67
N VAL A 131 0.79 -2.20 4.61
CA VAL A 131 0.96 -1.68 3.26
C VAL A 131 -0.24 -2.05 2.39
N SER A 132 -0.83 -1.06 1.72
CA SER A 132 -1.79 -1.25 0.63
C SER A 132 -1.20 -0.80 -0.71
N LEU A 133 -1.60 -1.48 -1.77
CA LEU A 133 -1.29 -1.15 -3.15
C LEU A 133 -2.59 -0.83 -3.89
N GLU A 134 -2.75 0.39 -4.37
CA GLU A 134 -3.81 0.76 -5.31
C GLU A 134 -3.30 0.53 -6.74
N THR A 135 -3.94 -0.36 -7.47
CA THR A 135 -3.58 -0.73 -8.85
C THR A 135 -4.80 -0.78 -9.75
N SER A 136 -4.63 -0.41 -11.00
CA SER A 136 -5.67 -0.52 -12.03
C SER A 136 -6.02 -1.96 -12.43
N GLY A 137 -5.23 -2.94 -11.98
CA GLY A 137 -5.38 -4.34 -12.41
C GLY A 137 -5.00 -4.62 -13.85
N ALA A 138 -4.42 -3.66 -14.58
CA ALA A 138 -3.98 -3.83 -15.97
C ALA A 138 -2.65 -4.57 -16.11
N LEU A 139 -1.89 -4.69 -15.03
CA LEU A 139 -0.60 -5.37 -14.98
C LEU A 139 -0.66 -6.59 -14.06
N PRO A 140 0.24 -7.59 -14.22
CA PRO A 140 0.28 -8.76 -13.36
C PRO A 140 0.49 -8.40 -11.89
N VAL A 141 -0.16 -9.14 -10.97
CA VAL A 141 -0.02 -8.96 -9.51
C VAL A 141 0.60 -10.17 -8.82
N ASP A 142 1.02 -11.17 -9.57
CA ASP A 142 1.58 -12.45 -9.08
C ASP A 142 2.87 -12.28 -8.27
N ASP A 143 3.71 -11.29 -8.60
CA ASP A 143 4.96 -11.00 -7.91
C ASP A 143 4.79 -10.02 -6.72
N VAL A 144 3.58 -9.55 -6.43
CA VAL A 144 3.32 -8.66 -5.29
C VAL A 144 3.46 -9.44 -3.99
N ASP A 145 4.24 -8.89 -3.05
CA ASP A 145 4.44 -9.49 -1.72
C ASP A 145 3.08 -9.83 -1.07
N PRO A 146 2.87 -11.07 -0.60
CA PRO A 146 1.59 -11.53 -0.07
C PRO A 146 1.11 -10.78 1.18
N ARG A 147 1.98 -10.03 1.84
CA ARG A 147 1.63 -9.17 2.99
C ARG A 147 0.94 -7.87 2.58
N VAL A 148 1.06 -7.48 1.30
CA VAL A 148 0.47 -6.27 0.75
C VAL A 148 -1.01 -6.48 0.46
N ILE A 149 -1.85 -5.58 0.95
CA ILE A 149 -3.29 -5.56 0.65
C ILE A 149 -3.46 -4.89 -0.73
N LYS A 150 -3.94 -5.64 -1.71
CA LYS A 150 -4.21 -5.11 -3.04
C LYS A 150 -5.61 -4.51 -3.09
N VAL A 151 -5.73 -3.26 -3.49
CA VAL A 151 -6.98 -2.57 -3.85
C VAL A 151 -6.98 -2.43 -5.36
N MET A 152 -7.69 -3.33 -6.04
CA MET A 152 -7.69 -3.44 -7.50
C MET A 152 -8.90 -2.72 -8.09
N ASP A 153 -8.66 -1.66 -8.84
CA ASP A 153 -9.67 -0.86 -9.52
C ASP A 153 -9.96 -1.45 -10.91
N LEU A 154 -10.98 -2.30 -11.00
CA LEU A 154 -11.44 -2.86 -12.27
C LEU A 154 -12.17 -1.79 -13.09
N LYS A 155 -11.68 -1.57 -14.30
CA LYS A 155 -12.14 -0.50 -15.17
C LYS A 155 -13.47 -0.85 -15.84
N THR A 156 -14.48 -0.01 -15.60
CA THR A 156 -15.80 -0.11 -16.23
C THR A 156 -15.77 0.39 -17.67
N PRO A 157 -16.78 0.11 -18.52
CA PRO A 157 -16.86 0.63 -19.88
C PRO A 157 -16.73 2.14 -19.96
N GLY A 158 -17.38 2.90 -19.05
CA GLY A 158 -17.35 4.36 -19.00
C GLY A 158 -15.97 4.95 -18.70
N SER A 159 -15.02 4.16 -18.20
CA SER A 159 -13.63 4.59 -18.04
C SER A 159 -12.90 4.79 -19.39
N GLY A 160 -13.36 4.15 -20.47
CA GLY A 160 -12.64 4.03 -21.74
C GLY A 160 -11.52 3.01 -21.76
N GLU A 161 -11.21 2.37 -20.62
CA GLU A 161 -10.08 1.45 -20.43
C GLU A 161 -10.49 0.02 -20.06
N VAL A 162 -11.76 -0.35 -20.25
CA VAL A 162 -12.31 -1.66 -19.87
C VAL A 162 -11.54 -2.84 -20.49
N GLY A 163 -11.01 -2.68 -21.69
CA GLY A 163 -10.19 -3.68 -22.37
C GLY A 163 -8.81 -3.91 -21.75
N ARG A 164 -8.43 -3.11 -20.75
CA ARG A 164 -7.15 -3.22 -20.05
C ARG A 164 -7.25 -4.08 -18.79
N ASN A 165 -8.44 -4.47 -18.34
CA ASN A 165 -8.61 -5.36 -17.21
C ASN A 165 -7.92 -6.71 -17.49
N ARG A 166 -7.02 -7.10 -16.61
CA ARG A 166 -6.35 -8.40 -16.66
C ARG A 166 -7.09 -9.38 -15.74
N TRP A 167 -8.00 -10.14 -16.31
CA TRP A 167 -8.88 -11.05 -15.55
C TRP A 167 -8.12 -12.18 -14.85
N GLU A 168 -6.94 -12.53 -15.34
CA GLU A 168 -6.02 -13.49 -14.72
C GLU A 168 -5.52 -13.06 -13.36
N ASN A 169 -5.67 -11.79 -12.99
CA ASN A 169 -5.36 -11.30 -11.66
C ASN A 169 -6.39 -11.75 -10.61
N ILE A 170 -7.66 -11.97 -11.00
CA ILE A 170 -8.74 -12.26 -10.04
C ILE A 170 -8.46 -13.52 -9.20
N PRO A 171 -8.02 -14.67 -9.78
CA PRO A 171 -7.66 -15.84 -8.98
C PRO A 171 -6.51 -15.64 -8.00
N LEU A 172 -5.69 -14.59 -8.18
CA LEU A 172 -4.53 -14.29 -7.36
C LEU A 172 -4.87 -13.40 -6.16
N LEU A 173 -6.11 -12.88 -6.11
CA LEU A 173 -6.59 -12.09 -4.98
C LEU A 173 -6.96 -12.99 -3.81
N THR A 174 -6.76 -12.47 -2.60
CA THR A 174 -6.99 -13.17 -1.34
C THR A 174 -8.08 -12.49 -0.51
N ALA A 175 -8.48 -13.11 0.58
CA ALA A 175 -9.51 -12.57 1.48
C ALA A 175 -9.14 -11.26 2.20
N GLN A 176 -7.90 -10.77 2.06
CA GLN A 176 -7.49 -9.46 2.57
C GLN A 176 -7.55 -8.36 1.51
N ASP A 177 -7.62 -8.73 0.23
CA ASP A 177 -7.61 -7.80 -0.90
C ASP A 177 -9.00 -7.19 -1.13
N GLN A 178 -9.07 -6.18 -1.95
CA GLN A 178 -10.29 -5.44 -2.26
C GLN A 178 -10.39 -5.21 -3.76
N ILE A 179 -11.61 -5.14 -4.26
CA ILE A 179 -11.91 -4.77 -5.64
C ILE A 179 -12.76 -3.51 -5.63
N LYS A 180 -12.40 -2.56 -6.49
CA LYS A 180 -13.10 -1.30 -6.66
C LYS A 180 -13.62 -1.18 -8.09
N PHE A 181 -14.81 -0.59 -8.23
CA PHE A 181 -15.38 -0.15 -9.50
C PHE A 181 -15.77 1.33 -9.38
N VAL A 182 -15.28 2.14 -10.29
CA VAL A 182 -15.73 3.53 -10.45
C VAL A 182 -16.86 3.54 -11.47
N ILE A 183 -18.04 3.99 -11.03
CA ILE A 183 -19.30 3.93 -11.75
C ILE A 183 -19.58 5.27 -12.40
N CYS A 184 -19.55 5.34 -13.74
CA CYS A 184 -19.76 6.56 -14.53
C CYS A 184 -21.19 6.70 -15.03
N SER A 185 -21.97 5.60 -15.02
CA SER A 185 -23.35 5.57 -15.52
C SER A 185 -24.14 4.40 -14.95
N ARG A 186 -25.43 4.31 -15.28
CA ARG A 186 -26.25 3.15 -14.94
C ARG A 186 -25.76 1.88 -15.67
N GLU A 187 -25.30 2.01 -16.90
CA GLU A 187 -24.75 0.92 -17.69
C GLU A 187 -23.47 0.34 -17.05
N ASP A 188 -22.60 1.22 -16.50
CA ASP A 188 -21.43 0.78 -15.75
C ASP A 188 -21.80 0.01 -14.47
N TYR A 189 -22.85 0.47 -13.77
CA TYR A 189 -23.36 -0.22 -12.59
C TYR A 189 -23.84 -1.64 -12.94
N GLU A 190 -24.65 -1.78 -14.01
CA GLU A 190 -25.14 -3.11 -14.44
C GLU A 190 -24.01 -4.02 -14.89
N TRP A 191 -23.04 -3.46 -15.60
CA TRP A 191 -21.85 -4.19 -16.01
C TRP A 191 -21.02 -4.63 -14.81
N ALA A 192 -20.77 -3.75 -13.84
CA ALA A 192 -20.01 -4.06 -12.63
C ALA A 192 -20.74 -5.14 -11.80
N ARG A 193 -22.07 -5.01 -11.62
CA ARG A 193 -22.90 -6.01 -10.96
C ARG A 193 -22.77 -7.39 -11.62
N PHE A 194 -22.87 -7.43 -12.95
CA PHE A 194 -22.65 -8.68 -13.69
C PHE A 194 -21.26 -9.26 -13.44
N LYS A 195 -20.20 -8.44 -13.40
CA LYS A 195 -18.84 -8.89 -13.12
C LYS A 195 -18.65 -9.39 -11.68
N VAL A 196 -19.33 -8.77 -10.72
CA VAL A 196 -19.34 -9.24 -9.33
C VAL A 196 -19.86 -10.68 -9.26
N ASP A 197 -20.94 -10.98 -9.96
CA ASP A 197 -21.54 -12.33 -10.00
C ASP A 197 -20.70 -13.30 -10.82
N GLU A 198 -20.25 -12.90 -12.03
CA GLU A 198 -19.48 -13.75 -12.95
C GLU A 198 -18.20 -14.28 -12.31
N TYR A 199 -17.48 -13.42 -11.57
CA TYR A 199 -16.21 -13.77 -10.92
C TYR A 199 -16.38 -14.14 -9.45
N GLN A 200 -17.63 -14.16 -8.94
CA GLN A 200 -17.94 -14.46 -7.53
C GLN A 200 -17.08 -13.63 -6.58
N LEU A 201 -17.04 -12.33 -6.81
CA LEU A 201 -16.13 -11.42 -6.11
C LEU A 201 -16.50 -11.27 -4.62
N VAL A 202 -17.80 -11.29 -4.31
CA VAL A 202 -18.29 -11.31 -2.92
C VAL A 202 -17.88 -12.63 -2.24
N GLY A 203 -17.19 -12.52 -1.11
CA GLY A 203 -16.65 -13.67 -0.38
C GLY A 203 -15.27 -14.15 -0.87
N ARG A 204 -14.82 -13.69 -2.04
CA ARG A 204 -13.44 -13.93 -2.53
C ARG A 204 -12.46 -12.95 -1.91
N VAL A 205 -12.84 -11.68 -1.82
CA VAL A 205 -12.04 -10.58 -1.29
C VAL A 205 -12.70 -10.01 -0.03
N ALA A 206 -11.95 -9.19 0.72
CA ALA A 206 -12.47 -8.52 1.92
C ALA A 206 -13.65 -7.63 1.60
N GLU A 207 -13.57 -6.85 0.52
CA GLU A 207 -14.56 -5.85 0.16
C GLU A 207 -14.66 -5.71 -1.36
N VAL A 208 -15.87 -5.52 -1.87
CA VAL A 208 -16.15 -5.01 -3.21
C VAL A 208 -16.70 -3.59 -3.07
N LEU A 209 -16.03 -2.61 -3.66
CA LEU A 209 -16.27 -1.19 -3.49
C LEU A 209 -16.90 -0.62 -4.76
N PHE A 210 -18.03 0.08 -4.63
CA PHE A 210 -18.63 0.85 -5.72
C PHE A 210 -18.55 2.33 -5.38
N SER A 211 -17.89 3.09 -6.26
CA SER A 211 -17.67 4.53 -6.09
C SER A 211 -18.30 5.30 -7.26
N PRO A 212 -19.12 6.33 -6.99
CA PRO A 212 -19.66 7.16 -8.08
C PRO A 212 -18.55 8.03 -8.64
N SER A 213 -18.41 8.05 -9.98
CA SER A 213 -17.51 8.99 -10.67
C SER A 213 -17.97 10.42 -10.43
N PHE A 214 -17.05 11.27 -9.97
CA PHE A 214 -17.35 12.66 -9.64
C PHE A 214 -17.95 13.41 -10.85
N GLY A 215 -19.07 14.07 -10.64
CA GLY A 215 -19.76 14.85 -11.66
C GLY A 215 -20.52 14.05 -12.73
N GLN A 216 -20.43 12.70 -12.74
CA GLN A 216 -21.12 11.83 -13.71
C GLN A 216 -22.29 11.08 -13.08
N VAL A 217 -22.11 10.52 -11.89
CA VAL A 217 -23.17 9.83 -11.14
C VAL A 217 -23.36 10.49 -9.79
N ALA A 218 -24.61 10.89 -9.49
CA ALA A 218 -24.93 11.40 -8.15
C ALA A 218 -24.73 10.29 -7.12
N PRO A 219 -24.07 10.57 -5.98
CA PRO A 219 -23.88 9.58 -4.92
C PRO A 219 -25.19 8.94 -4.45
N LEU A 220 -26.27 9.73 -4.36
CA LEU A 220 -27.60 9.24 -3.99
C LEU A 220 -28.10 8.19 -4.97
N SER A 221 -27.96 8.44 -6.28
CA SER A 221 -28.43 7.51 -7.31
C SER A 221 -27.73 6.15 -7.21
N LEU A 222 -26.39 6.14 -7.03
CA LEU A 222 -25.66 4.90 -6.84
C LEU A 222 -26.10 4.16 -5.57
N ALA A 223 -26.30 4.89 -4.46
CA ALA A 223 -26.77 4.30 -3.22
C ALA A 223 -28.17 3.66 -3.39
N GLU A 224 -29.09 4.35 -4.08
CA GLU A 224 -30.43 3.84 -4.39
C GLU A 224 -30.36 2.57 -5.25
N TRP A 225 -29.49 2.50 -6.25
CA TRP A 225 -29.32 1.29 -7.09
C TRP A 225 -28.83 0.10 -6.28
N ILE A 226 -27.82 0.31 -5.42
CA ILE A 226 -27.28 -0.74 -4.54
C ILE A 226 -28.36 -1.27 -3.60
N LEU A 227 -29.15 -0.36 -2.99
CA LEU A 227 -30.22 -0.74 -2.07
C LEU A 227 -31.37 -1.46 -2.78
N ALA A 228 -31.78 -0.97 -3.97
CA ALA A 228 -32.86 -1.59 -4.74
C ALA A 228 -32.53 -3.02 -5.17
N ASP A 229 -31.26 -3.29 -5.52
CA ASP A 229 -30.79 -4.60 -5.92
C ASP A 229 -30.33 -5.47 -4.75
N ASN A 230 -30.34 -4.94 -3.50
CA ASN A 230 -29.78 -5.58 -2.31
C ASN A 230 -28.38 -6.15 -2.58
N LEU A 231 -27.55 -5.37 -3.33
CA LEU A 231 -26.24 -5.81 -3.77
C LEU A 231 -25.23 -5.77 -2.60
N PRO A 232 -24.55 -6.88 -2.27
CA PRO A 232 -23.66 -6.97 -1.12
C PRO A 232 -22.28 -6.36 -1.43
N VAL A 233 -22.26 -5.07 -1.75
CA VAL A 233 -21.07 -4.26 -2.00
C VAL A 233 -21.04 -3.06 -1.08
N ARG A 234 -19.85 -2.51 -0.86
CA ARG A 234 -19.70 -1.28 -0.08
C ARG A 234 -19.80 -0.07 -1.00
N PHE A 235 -20.75 0.82 -0.69
CA PHE A 235 -20.74 2.18 -1.26
C PHE A 235 -19.61 3.00 -0.65
N GLN A 236 -18.83 3.67 -1.49
CA GLN A 236 -17.72 4.53 -1.06
C GLN A 236 -17.63 5.75 -1.97
N LEU A 237 -17.44 6.93 -1.42
CA LEU A 237 -17.08 8.12 -2.20
C LEU A 237 -15.64 8.01 -2.67
N GLN A 238 -15.39 8.61 -3.83
CA GLN A 238 -14.05 8.76 -4.40
C GLN A 238 -13.47 10.12 -4.02
#